data_a5d383beaf2322a7773dbf2ed3251316
#
_entry.id   a5d383beaf2322a7773dbf2ed3251316
#
_cell.length_a   1.000
_cell.length_b   1.000
_cell.length_c   1.000
_cell.angle_alpha   90.00
_cell.angle_beta   90.00
_cell.angle_gamma   90.00
#
_symmetry.space_group_name_H-M   'P 1'
#
loop_
_entity.id
_entity.type
_entity.pdbx_description
1 polymer ?
#
loop_
_entity_poly.entity_id
_entity_poly.type
_entity_poly.pdbx_seq_one_letter_code
_entity_poly.pdbx_strand_id
1 'polypeptide(L)'
;MPARDVILTVGNEILEATMSYRCRWFEYLNYRPLIQKYFNSDPNMRHESAPKPRLTDADYRKDYLSDKIGVQKRLEWTEEKFFVTTEEEPLFDAADILRFGKDLIVQHGFTTNLKGIDWLHRHYKDHRVHAVNFPGDPYPIHIDATFTPIKPGLIINNPQRRLPKEQRKLFEDN
;
A
#
# COMPACT_ATOMS: atom_id res chain seq x y z
N MET A 1 -8.21 -6.48 -14.19
CA MET A 1 -7.57 -6.35 -12.87
C MET A 1 -6.41 -5.39 -12.97
N PRO A 2 -6.30 -4.38 -12.11
CA PRO A 2 -5.19 -3.42 -12.18
C PRO A 2 -3.91 -4.06 -11.63
N ALA A 3 -2.88 -4.16 -12.48
CA ALA A 3 -1.57 -4.69 -12.09
C ALA A 3 -0.95 -3.87 -10.95
N ARG A 4 -1.26 -2.57 -10.91
CA ARG A 4 -0.74 -1.62 -9.94
C ARG A 4 -1.05 -1.98 -8.48
N ASP A 5 -2.20 -2.61 -8.23
CA ASP A 5 -2.60 -3.01 -6.87
C ASP A 5 -1.79 -4.21 -6.37
N VAL A 6 -1.36 -5.07 -7.28
CA VAL A 6 -0.82 -6.41 -6.99
C VAL A 6 0.70 -6.46 -7.14
N ILE A 7 1.25 -5.64 -8.05
CA ILE A 7 2.65 -5.68 -8.44
C ILE A 7 3.33 -4.34 -8.12
N LEU A 8 4.33 -4.39 -7.27
CA LEU A 8 5.21 -3.28 -6.96
C LEU A 8 6.53 -3.44 -7.71
N THR A 9 6.99 -2.37 -8.37
CA THR A 9 8.32 -2.33 -8.97
C THR A 9 9.18 -1.31 -8.26
N VAL A 10 10.33 -1.73 -7.71
CA VAL A 10 11.32 -0.87 -7.06
C VAL A 10 12.69 -1.18 -7.64
N GLY A 11 13.30 -0.20 -8.33
CA GLY A 11 14.56 -0.45 -9.05
C GLY A 11 14.39 -1.54 -10.11
N ASN A 12 15.18 -2.59 -10.01
CA ASN A 12 15.13 -3.78 -10.89
C ASN A 12 14.31 -4.94 -10.30
N GLU A 13 13.63 -4.74 -9.19
CA GLU A 13 12.81 -5.76 -8.55
C GLU A 13 11.33 -5.60 -8.90
N ILE A 14 10.69 -6.71 -9.25
CA ILE A 14 9.23 -6.87 -9.30
C ILE A 14 8.83 -7.69 -8.06
N LEU A 15 8.03 -7.08 -7.19
CA LEU A 15 7.51 -7.69 -5.97
C LEU A 15 6.01 -7.95 -6.12
N GLU A 16 5.59 -9.20 -5.88
CA GLU A 16 4.18 -9.55 -5.71
C GLU A 16 3.72 -9.16 -4.30
N ALA A 17 2.75 -8.24 -4.20
CA ALA A 17 2.20 -7.79 -2.92
C ALA A 17 1.47 -8.90 -2.15
N THR A 18 1.26 -8.70 -0.87
CA THR A 18 0.54 -9.64 0.01
C THR A 18 -0.91 -9.80 -0.40
N MET A 19 -1.57 -8.72 -0.80
CA MET A 19 -3.01 -8.51 -1.00
C MET A 19 -3.81 -8.69 0.29
N SER A 20 -4.61 -7.69 0.62
CA SER A 20 -5.40 -7.65 1.85
C SER A 20 -6.82 -8.19 1.71
N TYR A 21 -7.35 -8.32 0.49
CA TYR A 21 -8.69 -8.87 0.24
C TYR A 21 -8.63 -10.34 -0.18
N ARG A 22 -9.42 -11.19 0.49
CA ARG A 22 -9.52 -12.63 0.18
C ARG A 22 -9.85 -12.90 -1.28
N CYS A 23 -10.78 -12.15 -1.86
CA CYS A 23 -11.18 -12.32 -3.26
C CYS A 23 -10.10 -11.93 -4.26
N ARG A 24 -9.07 -11.17 -3.83
CA ARG A 24 -7.97 -10.70 -4.66
C ARG A 24 -6.65 -11.46 -4.44
N TRP A 25 -6.63 -12.37 -3.48
CA TRP A 25 -5.42 -13.05 -3.04
C TRP A 25 -4.63 -13.73 -4.17
N PHE A 26 -5.33 -14.27 -5.17
CA PHE A 26 -4.73 -14.98 -6.31
C PHE A 26 -4.41 -14.10 -7.52
N GLU A 27 -4.69 -12.80 -7.49
CA GLU A 27 -4.56 -11.94 -8.68
C GLU A 27 -3.14 -11.91 -9.24
N TYR A 28 -2.11 -12.01 -8.41
CA TYR A 28 -0.71 -12.03 -8.83
C TYR A 28 -0.38 -13.19 -9.78
N LEU A 29 -1.10 -14.31 -9.72
CA LEU A 29 -0.88 -15.46 -10.59
C LEU A 29 -1.10 -15.13 -12.07
N ASN A 30 -1.98 -14.20 -12.37
CA ASN A 30 -2.25 -13.78 -13.75
C ASN A 30 -1.07 -13.05 -14.40
N TYR A 31 -0.19 -12.46 -13.60
CA TYR A 31 0.98 -11.73 -14.07
C TYR A 31 2.25 -12.57 -14.14
N ARG A 32 2.29 -13.70 -13.41
CA ARG A 32 3.48 -14.57 -13.35
C ARG A 32 4.02 -15.01 -14.71
N PRO A 33 3.21 -15.44 -15.69
CA PRO A 33 3.75 -15.84 -16.99
C PRO A 33 4.49 -14.70 -17.69
N LEU A 34 3.98 -13.46 -17.59
CA LEU A 34 4.61 -12.27 -18.14
C LEU A 34 5.89 -11.90 -17.38
N ILE A 35 5.83 -11.89 -16.06
CA ILE A 35 6.99 -11.59 -15.19
C ILE A 35 8.09 -12.62 -15.45
N GLN A 36 7.75 -13.90 -15.55
CA GLN A 36 8.71 -14.98 -15.81
C GLN A 36 9.39 -14.85 -17.17
N LYS A 37 8.66 -14.39 -18.20
CA LYS A 37 9.24 -14.10 -19.50
C LYS A 37 10.33 -13.02 -19.41
N TYR A 38 10.08 -11.93 -18.71
CA TYR A 38 11.07 -10.87 -18.50
C TYR A 38 12.21 -11.32 -17.61
N PHE A 39 11.93 -12.00 -16.53
CA PHE A 39 12.95 -12.57 -15.61
C PHE A 39 13.95 -13.47 -16.36
N ASN A 40 13.47 -14.32 -17.27
CA ASN A 40 14.32 -15.19 -18.08
C ASN A 40 15.14 -14.46 -19.16
N SER A 41 14.72 -13.25 -19.54
CA SER A 41 15.39 -12.47 -20.59
C SER A 41 16.31 -11.35 -20.06
N ASP A 42 16.15 -10.93 -18.81
CA ASP A 42 16.95 -9.87 -18.18
C ASP A 42 17.66 -10.40 -16.94
N PRO A 43 18.99 -10.61 -16.99
CA PRO A 43 19.76 -11.15 -15.87
C PRO A 43 19.84 -10.20 -14.66
N ASN A 44 19.49 -8.92 -14.82
CA ASN A 44 19.48 -7.96 -13.74
C ASN A 44 18.13 -7.86 -13.04
N MET A 45 17.09 -8.44 -13.61
CA MET A 45 15.75 -8.41 -13.02
C MET A 45 15.66 -9.33 -11.80
N ARG A 46 15.05 -8.83 -10.75
CA ARG A 46 14.68 -9.62 -9.56
C ARG A 46 13.17 -9.81 -9.54
N HIS A 47 12.75 -11.01 -9.20
CA HIS A 47 11.34 -11.34 -8.97
C HIS A 47 11.19 -11.94 -7.58
N GLU A 48 10.42 -11.27 -6.75
CA GLU A 48 10.18 -11.65 -5.36
C GLU A 48 8.68 -11.74 -5.08
N SER A 49 8.33 -12.53 -4.09
CA SER A 49 6.96 -12.62 -3.58
C SER A 49 6.95 -12.26 -2.10
N ALA A 50 6.17 -11.27 -1.72
CA ALA A 50 5.94 -10.98 -0.31
C ALA A 50 5.29 -12.19 0.39
N PRO A 51 5.40 -12.32 1.71
CA PRO A 51 4.71 -13.37 2.46
C PRO A 51 3.24 -13.41 2.11
N LYS A 52 2.72 -14.59 1.76
CA LYS A 52 1.28 -14.72 1.42
C LYS A 52 0.49 -14.97 2.69
N PRO A 53 -0.35 -14.01 3.11
CA PRO A 53 -1.13 -14.11 4.34
C PRO A 53 -2.22 -15.18 4.17
N ARG A 54 -2.64 -15.78 5.27
CA ARG A 54 -3.75 -16.75 5.28
C ARG A 54 -5.12 -16.08 5.14
N LEU A 55 -5.19 -14.79 5.50
CA LEU A 55 -6.40 -13.97 5.49
C LEU A 55 -7.55 -14.62 6.27
N THR A 56 -7.26 -15.01 7.50
CA THR A 56 -8.24 -15.58 8.42
C THR A 56 -9.18 -14.48 8.98
N ASP A 57 -10.16 -14.87 9.77
CA ASP A 57 -11.03 -13.86 10.42
C ASP A 57 -10.29 -13.02 11.47
N ALA A 58 -9.14 -13.48 11.95
CA ALA A 58 -8.28 -12.72 12.86
C ALA A 58 -7.61 -11.50 12.18
N ASP A 59 -7.47 -11.55 10.84
CA ASP A 59 -6.89 -10.45 10.06
C ASP A 59 -7.84 -9.26 9.88
N TYR A 60 -9.10 -9.39 10.28
CA TYR A 60 -10.13 -8.37 10.08
C TYR A 60 -10.88 -8.03 11.35
N ARG A 61 -11.19 -6.75 11.53
CA ARG A 61 -12.08 -6.26 12.60
C ARG A 61 -13.53 -6.45 12.18
N LYS A 62 -14.25 -7.32 12.88
CA LYS A 62 -15.66 -7.66 12.59
C LYS A 62 -16.57 -6.43 12.64
N ASP A 63 -16.33 -5.52 13.58
CA ASP A 63 -17.12 -4.30 13.74
C ASP A 63 -17.04 -3.39 12.51
N TYR A 64 -15.89 -3.38 11.82
CA TYR A 64 -15.67 -2.56 10.63
C TYR A 64 -16.51 -3.01 9.44
N LEU A 65 -16.86 -4.28 9.37
CA LEU A 65 -17.64 -4.89 8.28
C LEU A 65 -19.15 -4.72 8.46
N SER A 66 -19.58 -4.10 9.54
CA SER A 66 -21.01 -3.88 9.81
C SER A 66 -21.58 -2.76 8.93
N ASP A 67 -22.66 -3.04 8.21
CA ASP A 67 -23.42 -2.06 7.42
C ASP A 67 -24.03 -0.93 8.26
N LYS A 68 -24.04 -1.10 9.60
CA LYS A 68 -24.56 -0.12 10.55
C LYS A 68 -23.59 1.01 10.86
N ILE A 69 -22.32 0.90 10.45
CA ILE A 69 -21.29 1.90 10.72
C ILE A 69 -21.40 3.05 9.72
N GLY A 70 -21.85 4.20 10.21
CA GLY A 70 -21.95 5.43 9.42
C GLY A 70 -20.58 6.09 9.12
N VAL A 71 -20.59 7.02 8.16
CA VAL A 71 -19.40 7.78 7.73
C VAL A 71 -18.70 8.48 8.90
N GLN A 72 -19.46 9.10 9.81
CA GLN A 72 -18.89 9.82 10.96
C GLN A 72 -18.04 8.90 11.85
N LYS A 73 -18.53 7.70 12.16
CA LYS A 73 -17.77 6.74 12.96
C LYS A 73 -16.51 6.24 12.24
N ARG A 74 -16.56 6.10 10.91
CA ARG A 74 -15.38 5.75 10.10
C ARG A 74 -14.32 6.85 10.12
N LEU A 75 -14.72 8.13 10.07
CA LEU A 75 -13.79 9.25 10.20
C LEU A 75 -13.09 9.25 11.57
N GLU A 76 -13.83 9.08 12.66
CA GLU A 76 -13.25 8.92 14.01
C GLU A 76 -12.21 7.80 14.04
N TRP A 77 -12.55 6.62 13.53
CA TRP A 77 -11.64 5.48 13.46
C TRP A 77 -10.40 5.76 12.59
N THR A 78 -10.57 6.48 11.48
CA THR A 78 -9.43 6.83 10.62
C THR A 78 -8.47 7.80 11.32
N GLU A 79 -8.98 8.74 12.10
CA GLU A 79 -8.16 9.62 12.94
C GLU A 79 -7.40 8.84 14.02
N GLU A 80 -8.05 7.87 14.64
CA GLU A 80 -7.44 6.95 15.61
C GLU A 80 -6.50 5.92 14.97
N LYS A 81 -6.37 5.89 13.65
CA LYS A 81 -5.66 4.87 12.87
C LYS A 81 -6.17 3.45 13.13
N PHE A 82 -7.47 3.34 13.41
CA PHE A 82 -8.18 2.09 13.57
C PHE A 82 -8.80 1.69 12.24
N PHE A 83 -8.22 0.69 11.56
CA PHE A 83 -8.63 0.25 10.23
C PHE A 83 -9.24 -1.16 10.24
N VAL A 84 -9.80 -1.56 9.11
CA VAL A 84 -10.46 -2.86 8.95
C VAL A 84 -9.51 -4.04 9.13
N THR A 85 -8.26 -3.90 8.73
CA THR A 85 -7.23 -4.92 8.93
C THR A 85 -6.64 -4.84 10.33
N THR A 86 -6.34 -5.99 10.91
CA THR A 86 -5.60 -6.10 12.18
C THR A 86 -4.09 -6.15 11.91
N GLU A 87 -3.32 -6.28 12.98
CA GLU A 87 -1.88 -6.52 12.90
C GLU A 87 -1.52 -8.02 13.06
N GLU A 88 -2.41 -8.94 12.63
CA GLU A 88 -2.15 -10.39 12.75
C GLU A 88 -1.05 -10.84 11.78
N GLU A 89 -1.19 -10.56 10.50
CA GLU A 89 -0.22 -10.86 9.44
C GLU A 89 0.22 -9.58 8.71
N PRO A 90 1.42 -9.55 8.06
CA PRO A 90 1.81 -8.43 7.21
C PRO A 90 0.89 -8.30 6.00
N LEU A 91 0.20 -7.17 5.86
CA LEU A 91 -0.72 -6.88 4.76
C LEU A 91 -0.35 -5.59 4.07
N PHE A 92 -0.26 -5.61 2.75
CA PHE A 92 -0.17 -4.43 1.90
C PHE A 92 -0.60 -4.72 0.47
N ASP A 93 -1.23 -3.73 -0.16
CA ASP A 93 -1.47 -3.68 -1.58
C ASP A 93 -0.40 -2.78 -2.22
N ALA A 94 0.09 -3.11 -3.40
CA ALA A 94 1.13 -2.33 -4.07
C ALA A 94 0.65 -0.91 -4.45
N ALA A 95 -0.65 -0.69 -4.62
CA ALA A 95 -1.24 0.62 -4.88
C ALA A 95 -1.18 1.59 -3.69
N ASP A 96 -0.90 1.08 -2.48
CA ASP A 96 -0.63 1.91 -1.31
C ASP A 96 0.81 2.45 -1.24
N ILE A 97 1.65 2.14 -2.24
CA ILE A 97 3.08 2.46 -2.21
C ILE A 97 3.43 3.35 -3.40
N LEU A 98 3.92 4.56 -3.11
CA LEU A 98 4.50 5.47 -4.11
C LEU A 98 6.02 5.53 -3.97
N ARG A 99 6.70 5.71 -5.09
CA ARG A 99 8.17 5.75 -5.18
C ARG A 99 8.63 7.14 -5.58
N PHE A 100 9.50 7.71 -4.77
CA PHE A 100 10.16 9.00 -5.02
C PHE A 100 11.68 8.80 -4.86
N GLY A 101 12.33 8.31 -5.92
CA GLY A 101 13.76 7.96 -5.86
C GLY A 101 14.02 6.88 -4.80
N LYS A 102 14.66 7.25 -3.71
CA LYS A 102 14.96 6.36 -2.56
C LYS A 102 13.91 6.40 -1.45
N ASP A 103 12.82 7.14 -1.65
CA ASP A 103 11.73 7.21 -0.70
C ASP A 103 10.54 6.39 -1.17
N LEU A 104 10.01 5.55 -0.28
CA LEU A 104 8.77 4.80 -0.45
C LEU A 104 7.74 5.40 0.49
N ILE A 105 6.72 6.03 -0.06
CA ILE A 105 5.61 6.58 0.70
C ILE A 105 4.51 5.55 0.73
N VAL A 106 4.16 5.07 1.91
CA VAL A 106 3.23 3.95 2.10
C VAL A 106 2.02 4.41 2.89
N GLN A 107 0.84 4.25 2.31
CA GLN A 107 -0.41 4.56 3.00
C GLN A 107 -0.73 3.48 4.04
N HIS A 108 -0.81 3.87 5.31
CA HIS A 108 -1.46 3.07 6.34
C HIS A 108 -2.97 3.28 6.27
N GLY A 109 -3.72 2.21 6.02
CA GLY A 109 -5.15 2.30 5.75
C GLY A 109 -5.84 0.94 5.72
N PHE A 110 -6.84 0.80 4.86
CA PHE A 110 -7.66 -0.42 4.78
C PHE A 110 -6.90 -1.63 4.26
N THR A 111 -5.97 -1.41 3.34
CA THR A 111 -5.28 -2.47 2.59
C THR A 111 -3.84 -2.67 3.02
N THR A 112 -3.31 -1.76 3.84
CA THR A 112 -1.93 -1.84 4.32
C THR A 112 -1.89 -1.56 5.82
N ASN A 113 -1.39 -2.52 6.59
CA ASN A 113 -1.22 -2.42 8.04
C ASN A 113 0.24 -2.11 8.42
N LEU A 114 0.50 -1.86 9.70
CA LEU A 114 1.85 -1.52 10.19
C LEU A 114 2.82 -2.68 10.05
N LYS A 115 2.39 -3.93 10.22
CA LYS A 115 3.24 -5.10 9.95
C LYS A 115 3.69 -5.18 8.49
N GLY A 116 2.81 -4.84 7.55
CA GLY A 116 3.15 -4.74 6.13
C GLY A 116 4.18 -3.64 5.86
N ILE A 117 4.00 -2.46 6.46
CA ILE A 117 4.95 -1.35 6.36
C ILE A 117 6.31 -1.73 6.96
N ASP A 118 6.32 -2.38 8.11
CA ASP A 118 7.56 -2.86 8.75
C ASP A 118 8.27 -3.94 7.92
N TRP A 119 7.49 -4.81 7.27
CA TRP A 119 8.06 -5.77 6.33
C TRP A 119 8.74 -5.08 5.15
N LEU A 120 8.09 -4.08 4.54
CA LEU A 120 8.66 -3.29 3.44
C LEU A 120 9.95 -2.57 3.88
N HIS A 121 9.98 -2.02 5.09
CA HIS A 121 11.16 -1.37 5.65
C HIS A 121 12.36 -2.35 5.78
N ARG A 122 12.11 -3.57 6.21
CA ARG A 122 13.14 -4.61 6.32
C ARG A 122 13.57 -5.16 4.97
N HIS A 123 12.67 -5.23 4.00
CA HIS A 123 12.94 -5.72 2.65
C HIS A 123 13.77 -4.71 1.84
N TYR A 124 13.36 -3.45 1.84
CA TYR A 124 14.01 -2.37 1.08
C TYR A 124 15.00 -1.56 1.94
N LYS A 125 16.07 -2.21 2.41
CA LYS A 125 17.06 -1.60 3.32
C LYS A 125 17.77 -0.36 2.77
N ASP A 126 17.85 -0.24 1.45
CA ASP A 126 18.49 0.90 0.76
C ASP A 126 17.50 2.04 0.45
N HIS A 127 16.26 1.95 0.94
CA HIS A 127 15.20 2.93 0.78
C HIS A 127 14.70 3.43 2.13
N ARG A 128 14.18 4.66 2.15
CA ARG A 128 13.47 5.20 3.30
C ARG A 128 11.98 4.93 3.13
N VAL A 129 11.38 4.20 4.05
CA VAL A 129 9.95 3.88 4.03
C VAL A 129 9.22 4.82 4.98
N HIS A 130 8.26 5.58 4.46
CA HIS A 130 7.50 6.58 5.20
C HIS A 130 6.03 6.19 5.25
N ALA A 131 5.51 5.96 6.45
CA ALA A 131 4.10 5.72 6.65
C ALA A 131 3.31 7.03 6.63
N VAL A 132 2.25 7.09 5.83
CA VAL A 132 1.32 8.22 5.78
C VAL A 132 -0.11 7.74 5.97
N ASN A 133 -1.00 8.62 6.43
CA ASN A 133 -2.43 8.32 6.57
C ASN A 133 -3.29 9.54 6.20
N PHE A 134 -4.56 9.30 5.90
CA PHE A 134 -5.53 10.32 5.51
C PHE A 134 -6.68 10.38 6.51
N PRO A 135 -6.55 11.10 7.64
CA PRO A 135 -7.56 11.12 8.72
C PRO A 135 -8.92 11.65 8.28
N GLY A 136 -8.98 12.48 7.24
CA GLY A 136 -10.24 12.97 6.68
C GLY A 136 -10.93 12.04 5.68
N ASP A 137 -10.41 10.82 5.46
CA ASP A 137 -10.98 9.86 4.51
C ASP A 137 -11.65 8.70 5.27
N PRO A 138 -12.98 8.52 5.13
CA PRO A 138 -13.69 7.42 5.78
C PRO A 138 -13.41 6.05 5.14
N TYR A 139 -12.76 6.03 3.97
CA TYR A 139 -12.41 4.83 3.20
C TYR A 139 -10.98 4.92 2.68
N PRO A 140 -9.95 4.94 3.57
CA PRO A 140 -8.56 5.19 3.19
C PRO A 140 -7.96 3.96 2.48
N ILE A 141 -8.14 3.92 1.16
CA ILE A 141 -7.65 2.87 0.27
C ILE A 141 -6.83 3.50 -0.86
N HIS A 142 -5.71 2.92 -1.19
CA HIS A 142 -4.83 3.21 -2.31
C HIS A 142 -4.39 4.69 -2.45
N ILE A 143 -3.15 4.96 -2.08
CA ILE A 143 -2.56 6.30 -2.16
C ILE A 143 -2.41 6.80 -3.60
N ASP A 144 -2.29 5.93 -4.57
CA ASP A 144 -2.15 6.28 -5.99
C ASP A 144 -3.37 7.01 -6.57
N ALA A 145 -4.54 6.85 -5.95
CA ALA A 145 -5.72 7.67 -6.22
C ALA A 145 -5.64 9.10 -5.63
N THR A 146 -4.62 9.38 -4.82
CA THR A 146 -4.46 10.65 -4.11
C THR A 146 -3.30 11.46 -4.66
N PHE A 147 -2.16 10.82 -4.86
CA PHE A 147 -0.94 11.43 -5.36
C PHE A 147 -0.45 10.74 -6.61
N THR A 148 -0.11 11.54 -7.62
CA THR A 148 0.56 11.04 -8.83
C THR A 148 1.81 11.87 -9.07
N PRO A 149 3.02 11.31 -8.87
CA PRO A 149 4.26 11.98 -9.20
C PRO A 149 4.39 12.09 -10.73
N ILE A 150 4.63 13.30 -11.22
CA ILE A 150 4.80 13.57 -12.66
C ILE A 150 6.27 13.71 -13.01
N LYS A 151 6.99 14.52 -12.23
CA LYS A 151 8.44 14.75 -12.35
C LYS A 151 8.97 15.37 -11.05
N PRO A 152 10.28 15.49 -10.87
CA PRO A 152 10.84 16.19 -9.73
C PRO A 152 10.20 17.59 -9.55
N GLY A 153 9.73 17.86 -8.33
CA GLY A 153 9.06 19.11 -7.96
C GLY A 153 7.59 19.22 -8.43
N LEU A 154 6.99 18.18 -9.04
CA LEU A 154 5.60 18.25 -9.49
C LEU A 154 4.82 16.96 -9.17
N ILE A 155 3.78 17.13 -8.34
CA ILE A 155 2.86 16.06 -7.94
C ILE A 155 1.43 16.52 -8.21
N ILE A 156 0.61 15.67 -8.83
CA ILE A 156 -0.84 15.86 -8.87
C ILE A 156 -1.41 15.32 -7.54
N ASN A 157 -2.22 16.14 -6.89
CA ASN A 157 -2.84 15.82 -5.60
C ASN A 157 -4.36 15.92 -5.68
N ASN A 158 -5.06 14.95 -5.08
CA ASN A 158 -6.50 15.03 -4.85
C ASN A 158 -6.79 15.97 -3.67
N PRO A 159 -7.48 17.13 -3.88
CA PRO A 159 -7.73 18.09 -2.83
C PRO A 159 -8.70 17.59 -1.74
N GLN A 160 -9.47 16.55 -2.01
CA GLN A 160 -10.40 15.95 -1.04
C GLN A 160 -9.71 15.00 -0.05
N ARG A 161 -8.54 14.46 -0.42
CA ARG A 161 -7.74 13.57 0.42
C ARG A 161 -6.44 14.27 0.78
N ARG A 162 -6.45 15.04 1.86
CA ARG A 162 -5.29 15.86 2.27
C ARG A 162 -4.46 15.15 3.32
N LEU A 163 -3.15 15.14 3.12
CA LEU A 163 -2.22 14.77 4.18
C LEU A 163 -2.23 15.81 5.30
N PRO A 164 -2.08 15.38 6.56
CA PRO A 164 -1.75 16.28 7.67
C PRO A 164 -0.51 17.13 7.36
N LYS A 165 -0.45 18.33 7.95
CA LYS A 165 0.65 19.29 7.68
C LYS A 165 2.03 18.68 7.96
N GLU A 166 2.15 17.90 9.03
CA GLU A 166 3.39 17.25 9.44
C GLU A 166 3.89 16.25 8.38
N GLN A 167 2.96 15.49 7.79
CA GLN A 167 3.28 14.50 6.77
C GLN A 167 3.56 15.14 5.39
N ARG A 168 3.00 16.32 5.14
CA ARG A 168 3.25 17.09 3.91
C ARG A 168 4.70 17.53 3.78
N LYS A 169 5.39 17.79 4.89
CA LYS A 169 6.81 18.17 4.90
C LYS A 169 7.71 17.15 4.21
N LEU A 170 7.34 15.87 4.21
CA LEU A 170 8.07 14.85 3.43
C LEU A 170 8.22 15.21 1.95
N PHE A 171 7.25 15.94 1.38
CA PHE A 171 7.22 16.33 -0.03
C PHE A 171 7.71 17.75 -0.27
N GLU A 172 7.73 18.61 0.76
CA GLU A 172 8.14 20.01 0.68
C GLU A 172 9.66 20.16 0.92
N ASP A 173 10.25 19.25 1.70
CA ASP A 173 11.65 19.30 2.12
C ASP A 173 12.59 18.44 1.25
N ASN A 174 12.05 17.66 0.30
CA ASN A 174 12.75 16.78 -0.63
C ASN A 174 12.35 17.06 -2.08
#